data_33c09fbe198f2f4799dc8bd343810914
#
_entry.id   33c09fbe198f2f4799dc8bd343810914
#
_cell.length_a   1.000
_cell.length_b   1.000
_cell.length_c   1.000
_cell.angle_alpha   90.00
_cell.angle_beta   90.00
_cell.angle_gamma   90.00
#
_symmetry.space_group_name_H-M   'P 1'
#
loop_
_entity.id
_entity.type
_entity.pdbx_description
1 polymer ?
#
loop_
_entity_poly.entity_id
_entity_poly.type
_entity_poly.pdbx_seq_one_letter_code
_entity_poly.pdbx_strand_id
1 'polypeptide(L)'
;MTDEQLIGLAREAAKKAYAPYSRFQVGCAVESVDGEVVTGANMENACYRLGLCAEQSALTTAQHSFGLDKVARIAVAGGTGAIVCTPCGGCRQAILEAAQLSGRDLEILCSSGDGTKVERFTIGTLIPHGFGPANLGD
;
A
#
# COMPACT_ATOMS: atom_id res chain seq x y z
N MET A 1 -15.05 6.88 4.36
CA MET A 1 -13.93 7.06 5.31
C MET A 1 -13.10 8.25 4.88
N THR A 2 -12.68 9.09 5.81
CA THR A 2 -11.83 10.24 5.51
C THR A 2 -10.39 9.80 5.23
N ASP A 3 -9.61 10.69 4.61
CA ASP A 3 -8.18 10.43 4.40
C ASP A 3 -7.46 10.13 5.71
N GLU A 4 -7.74 10.93 6.75
CA GLU A 4 -7.12 10.78 8.07
C GLU A 4 -7.46 9.45 8.72
N GLN A 5 -8.70 9.00 8.56
CA GLN A 5 -9.12 7.70 9.08
C GLN A 5 -8.39 6.56 8.37
N LEU A 6 -8.27 6.62 7.06
CA LEU A 6 -7.57 5.60 6.29
C LEU A 6 -6.09 5.56 6.65
N ILE A 7 -5.44 6.73 6.71
CA ILE A 7 -4.04 6.85 7.15
C ILE A 7 -3.87 6.33 8.57
N GLY A 8 -4.83 6.62 9.45
CA GLY A 8 -4.82 6.13 10.82
C GLY A 8 -4.81 4.60 10.90
N LEU A 9 -5.58 3.95 10.05
CA LEU A 9 -5.59 2.48 9.97
C LEU A 9 -4.26 1.94 9.46
N ALA A 10 -3.64 2.59 8.48
CA ALA A 10 -2.31 2.21 8.02
C ALA A 10 -1.28 2.36 9.14
N ARG A 11 -1.35 3.44 9.89
CA ARG A 11 -0.43 3.68 11.02
C ARG A 11 -0.61 2.63 12.13
N GLU A 12 -1.85 2.28 12.44
CA GLU A 12 -2.11 1.22 13.42
C GLU A 12 -1.59 -0.14 12.94
N ALA A 13 -1.75 -0.43 11.66
CA ALA A 13 -1.21 -1.66 11.08
C ALA A 13 0.31 -1.71 11.19
N ALA A 14 1.00 -0.59 11.00
CA ALA A 14 2.46 -0.52 11.08
C ALA A 14 2.97 -1.00 12.44
N LYS A 15 2.23 -0.78 13.51
CA LYS A 15 2.62 -1.23 14.86
C LYS A 15 2.67 -2.76 14.97
N LYS A 16 2.03 -3.47 14.07
CA LYS A 16 1.98 -4.94 14.05
C LYS A 16 3.01 -5.55 13.11
N ALA A 17 3.83 -4.74 12.47
CA ALA A 17 4.86 -5.23 11.55
C ALA A 17 5.90 -6.08 12.27
N TYR A 18 6.33 -7.14 11.60
CA TYR A 18 7.45 -7.96 12.05
C TYR A 18 8.70 -7.53 11.28
N ALA A 19 9.49 -6.64 11.88
CA ALA A 19 10.65 -6.02 11.22
C ALA A 19 11.91 -6.06 12.11
N PRO A 20 12.35 -7.27 12.53
CA PRO A 20 13.48 -7.37 13.46
C PRO A 20 14.83 -7.03 12.81
N TYR A 21 14.93 -7.09 11.49
CA TYR A 21 16.18 -6.85 10.77
C TYR A 21 16.34 -5.39 10.39
N SER A 22 15.36 -4.81 9.71
CA SER A 22 15.42 -3.41 9.28
C SER A 22 15.00 -2.43 10.39
N ARG A 23 14.14 -2.87 11.29
CA ARG A 23 13.47 -2.04 12.29
C ARG A 23 12.67 -0.89 11.66
N PHE A 24 12.26 -1.08 10.41
CA PHE A 24 11.46 -0.11 9.68
C PHE A 24 10.05 -0.69 9.49
N GLN A 25 9.13 -0.23 10.33
CA GLN A 25 7.76 -0.72 10.33
C GLN A 25 6.91 0.10 9.37
N VAL A 26 6.19 -0.60 8.48
CA VAL A 26 5.28 0.01 7.51
C VAL A 26 3.91 -0.65 7.64
N GLY A 27 2.88 0.16 7.53
CA GLY A 27 1.51 -0.30 7.46
C GLY A 27 0.83 0.21 6.20
N CYS A 28 -0.14 -0.55 5.73
CA CYS A 28 -0.92 -0.21 4.55
C CYS A 28 -2.39 -0.49 4.81
N ALA A 29 -3.26 0.40 4.32
CA ALA A 29 -4.71 0.21 4.35
C ALA A 29 -5.23 0.33 2.93
N VAL A 30 -6.08 -0.61 2.53
CA VAL A 30 -6.69 -0.66 1.20
C VAL A 30 -8.19 -0.57 1.36
N GLU A 31 -8.78 0.46 0.74
CA GLU A 31 -10.22 0.71 0.79
C GLU A 31 -10.86 0.28 -0.52
N SER A 32 -11.99 -0.42 -0.42
CA SER A 32 -12.79 -0.82 -1.57
C SER A 32 -13.79 0.27 -1.96
N VAL A 33 -14.36 0.13 -3.16
CA VAL A 33 -15.43 1.00 -3.65
C VAL A 33 -16.69 0.98 -2.76
N ASP A 34 -16.87 -0.09 -2.00
CA ASP A 34 -18.01 -0.25 -1.10
C ASP A 34 -17.70 0.21 0.33
N GLY A 35 -16.50 0.72 0.58
CA GLY A 35 -16.11 1.21 1.88
C GLY A 35 -15.50 0.17 2.82
N GLU A 36 -15.30 -1.07 2.39
CA GLU A 36 -14.56 -2.05 3.17
C GLU A 36 -13.09 -1.68 3.21
N VAL A 37 -12.43 -1.91 4.34
CA VAL A 37 -11.00 -1.65 4.49
C VAL A 37 -10.31 -2.89 5.02
N VAL A 38 -9.20 -3.24 4.37
CA VAL A 38 -8.27 -4.27 4.87
C VAL A 38 -6.92 -3.63 5.10
N THR A 39 -6.13 -4.21 5.98
CA THR A 39 -4.80 -3.68 6.32
C THR A 39 -3.75 -4.77 6.20
N GLY A 40 -2.51 -4.34 6.13
CA GLY A 40 -1.35 -5.19 6.16
C GLY A 40 -0.16 -4.45 6.73
N ALA A 41 0.87 -5.19 7.09
CA ALA A 41 2.11 -4.66 7.60
C ALA A 41 3.26 -5.49 7.05
N ASN A 42 4.47 -4.93 7.03
CA ASN A 42 5.60 -5.70 6.53
C ASN A 42 5.95 -6.85 7.49
N MET A 43 6.35 -7.94 6.87
CA MET A 43 6.79 -9.14 7.59
C MET A 43 8.12 -9.59 7.00
N GLU A 44 9.17 -9.42 7.76
CA GLU A 44 10.52 -9.80 7.35
C GLU A 44 10.78 -11.27 7.63
N ASN A 45 11.87 -11.78 7.09
CA ASN A 45 12.26 -13.17 7.26
C ASN A 45 13.79 -13.23 7.26
N ALA A 46 14.36 -14.18 8.00
CA ALA A 46 15.80 -14.42 7.96
C ALA A 46 16.29 -14.74 6.54
N CYS A 47 15.44 -15.34 5.73
CA CYS A 47 15.62 -15.41 4.27
C CYS A 47 15.10 -14.11 3.68
N TYR A 48 15.96 -13.15 3.43
CA TYR A 48 15.57 -11.77 3.10
C TYR A 48 14.65 -11.66 1.88
N ARG A 49 14.84 -12.52 0.90
CA ARG A 49 13.98 -12.49 -0.30
C ARG A 49 12.53 -12.90 -0.01
N LEU A 50 12.26 -13.54 1.13
CA LEU A 50 10.89 -13.90 1.53
C LEU A 50 10.18 -12.77 2.28
N GLY A 51 10.88 -11.67 2.53
CA GLY A 51 10.27 -10.50 3.16
C GLY A 51 9.10 -9.97 2.33
N LEU A 52 8.02 -9.59 3.01
CA LEU A 52 6.82 -9.09 2.36
C LEU A 52 6.58 -7.65 2.80
N CYS A 53 6.38 -6.75 1.83
CA CYS A 53 6.05 -5.37 2.11
C CYS A 53 4.61 -5.23 2.59
N ALA A 54 4.33 -4.19 3.35
CA ALA A 54 2.99 -3.90 3.87
C ALA A 54 1.95 -3.79 2.74
N GLU A 55 2.31 -3.14 1.65
CA GLU A 55 1.42 -2.94 0.51
C GLU A 55 1.02 -4.27 -0.13
N GLN A 56 1.98 -5.17 -0.30
CA GLN A 56 1.69 -6.50 -0.87
C GLN A 56 0.86 -7.35 0.09
N SER A 57 1.13 -7.26 1.40
CA SER A 57 0.32 -7.91 2.42
C SER A 57 -1.13 -7.44 2.36
N ALA A 58 -1.33 -6.13 2.32
CA ALA A 58 -2.66 -5.55 2.26
C ALA A 58 -3.38 -5.87 0.94
N LEU A 59 -2.68 -5.83 -0.19
CA LEU A 59 -3.28 -6.16 -1.49
C LEU A 59 -3.67 -7.64 -1.57
N THR A 60 -2.86 -8.53 -1.02
CA THR A 60 -3.21 -9.95 -0.94
C THR A 60 -4.49 -10.14 -0.11
N THR A 61 -4.57 -9.46 1.02
CA THR A 61 -5.76 -9.48 1.86
C THR A 61 -6.97 -8.91 1.12
N ALA A 62 -6.77 -7.82 0.38
CA ALA A 62 -7.83 -7.19 -0.42
C ALA A 62 -8.39 -8.17 -1.46
N GLN A 63 -7.51 -8.89 -2.16
CA GLN A 63 -7.94 -9.87 -3.15
C GLN A 63 -8.82 -10.95 -2.51
N HIS A 64 -8.46 -11.44 -1.34
CA HIS A 64 -9.23 -12.46 -0.64
C HIS A 64 -10.54 -11.92 -0.07
N SER A 65 -10.56 -10.66 0.32
CA SER A 65 -11.70 -10.05 1.00
C SER A 65 -12.76 -9.54 0.03
N PHE A 66 -12.36 -8.78 -0.99
CA PHE A 66 -13.32 -8.16 -1.92
C PHE A 66 -12.87 -8.13 -3.38
N GLY A 67 -11.63 -8.50 -3.67
CA GLY A 67 -11.09 -8.51 -5.03
C GLY A 67 -10.32 -7.25 -5.38
N LEU A 68 -9.23 -7.41 -6.10
CA LEU A 68 -8.38 -6.28 -6.53
C LEU A 68 -9.12 -5.31 -7.45
N ASP A 69 -10.09 -5.80 -8.20
CA ASP A 69 -10.90 -4.98 -9.10
C ASP A 69 -11.80 -3.98 -8.36
N LYS A 70 -11.95 -4.13 -7.06
CA LYS A 70 -12.75 -3.22 -6.23
C LYS A 70 -11.91 -2.25 -5.40
N VAL A 71 -10.61 -2.25 -5.56
CA VAL A 71 -9.74 -1.32 -4.83
C VAL A 71 -10.06 0.11 -5.29
N ALA A 72 -10.28 1.01 -4.32
CA ALA A 72 -10.61 2.41 -4.58
C ALA A 72 -9.46 3.36 -4.24
N ARG A 73 -8.79 3.14 -3.11
CA ARG A 73 -7.61 3.94 -2.72
C ARG A 73 -6.80 3.22 -1.65
N ILE A 74 -5.58 3.71 -1.46
CA ILE A 74 -4.58 3.07 -0.60
C ILE A 74 -3.94 4.12 0.29
N ALA A 75 -3.66 3.77 1.55
CA ALA A 75 -2.85 4.57 2.44
C ALA A 75 -1.64 3.78 2.92
N VAL A 76 -0.50 4.43 3.01
CA VAL A 76 0.76 3.85 3.48
C VAL A 76 1.34 4.76 4.55
N ALA A 77 1.77 4.18 5.65
CA ALA A 77 2.43 4.91 6.74
C ALA A 77 3.63 4.09 7.21
N GLY A 78 4.78 4.74 7.37
CA GLY A 78 5.95 3.97 7.78
C GLY A 78 7.10 4.79 8.31
N GLY A 79 8.01 4.10 9.00
CA GLY A 79 9.17 4.69 9.63
C GLY A 79 8.83 5.34 10.97
N THR A 80 9.78 6.13 11.49
CA THR A 80 9.64 6.81 12.79
C THR A 80 9.83 8.32 12.69
N GLY A 81 10.33 8.82 11.56
CA GLY A 81 10.67 10.22 11.38
C GLY A 81 9.65 10.99 10.58
N ALA A 82 10.08 12.12 10.04
CA ALA A 82 9.24 13.05 9.29
C ALA A 82 9.28 12.83 7.76
N ILE A 83 10.00 11.82 7.31
CA ILE A 83 10.08 11.51 5.88
C ILE A 83 8.83 10.72 5.48
N VAL A 84 8.17 11.18 4.42
CA VAL A 84 7.01 10.50 3.88
C VAL A 84 7.41 9.14 3.34
N CYS A 85 6.68 8.09 3.74
CA CYS A 85 6.94 6.73 3.29
C CYS A 85 6.16 6.47 2.00
N THR A 86 6.87 6.39 0.88
CA THR A 86 6.29 6.02 -0.41
C THR A 86 6.56 4.54 -0.70
N PRO A 87 5.70 3.86 -1.47
CA PRO A 87 5.92 2.46 -1.79
C PRO A 87 7.18 2.27 -2.65
N CYS A 88 7.89 1.17 -2.41
CA CYS A 88 9.05 0.80 -3.23
C CYS A 88 8.62 0.41 -4.64
N GLY A 89 9.59 0.22 -5.55
CA GLY A 89 9.29 -0.09 -6.95
C GLY A 89 8.45 -1.34 -7.14
N GLY A 90 8.74 -2.41 -6.39
CA GLY A 90 7.95 -3.64 -6.44
C GLY A 90 6.52 -3.44 -5.98
N CYS A 91 6.31 -2.64 -4.93
CA CYS A 91 4.97 -2.33 -4.45
C CYS A 91 4.22 -1.43 -5.43
N ARG A 92 4.90 -0.50 -6.10
CA ARG A 92 4.29 0.31 -7.16
C ARG A 92 3.78 -0.57 -8.29
N GLN A 93 4.53 -1.59 -8.65
CA GLN A 93 4.10 -2.57 -9.65
C GLN A 93 2.87 -3.35 -9.18
N ALA A 94 2.86 -3.79 -7.92
CA ALA A 94 1.71 -4.50 -7.35
C ALA A 94 0.46 -3.62 -7.32
N ILE A 95 0.62 -2.34 -6.99
CA ILE A 95 -0.49 -1.38 -6.98
C ILE A 95 -0.99 -1.12 -8.40
N LEU A 96 -0.09 -1.07 -9.38
CA LEU A 96 -0.47 -0.89 -10.79
C LEU A 96 -1.38 -2.03 -11.27
N GLU A 97 -1.13 -3.26 -10.84
CA GLU A 97 -2.01 -4.39 -11.15
C GLU A 97 -3.44 -4.09 -10.69
N ALA A 98 -3.59 -3.71 -9.43
CA ALA A 98 -4.91 -3.37 -8.87
C ALA A 98 -5.54 -2.17 -9.59
N ALA A 99 -4.73 -1.16 -9.93
CA ALA A 99 -5.22 0.02 -10.63
C ALA A 99 -5.82 -0.34 -11.98
N GLN A 100 -5.12 -1.14 -12.77
CA GLN A 100 -5.62 -1.54 -14.09
C GLN A 100 -6.84 -2.45 -13.99
N LEU A 101 -6.88 -3.37 -13.02
CA LEU A 101 -8.04 -4.23 -12.81
C LEU A 101 -9.26 -3.43 -12.35
N SER A 102 -9.07 -2.41 -11.53
CA SER A 102 -10.17 -1.57 -11.03
C SER A 102 -10.58 -0.49 -12.03
N GLY A 103 -9.79 -0.25 -13.08
CA GLY A 103 -10.03 0.80 -14.05
C GLY A 103 -9.80 2.20 -13.49
N ARG A 104 -8.95 2.35 -12.47
CA ARG A 104 -8.69 3.62 -11.78
C ARG A 104 -7.20 3.96 -11.76
N ASP A 105 -6.90 5.24 -11.83
CA ASP A 105 -5.58 5.75 -11.47
C ASP A 105 -5.58 5.91 -9.94
N LEU A 106 -5.24 4.84 -9.23
CA LEU A 106 -5.42 4.73 -7.79
C LEU A 106 -4.68 5.84 -7.04
N GLU A 107 -5.41 6.46 -6.12
CA GLU A 107 -4.85 7.44 -5.19
C GLU A 107 -4.12 6.72 -4.06
N ILE A 108 -2.94 7.21 -3.73
CA ILE A 108 -2.11 6.67 -2.67
C ILE A 108 -1.78 7.80 -1.70
N LEU A 109 -2.24 7.65 -0.47
CA LEU A 109 -1.97 8.58 0.62
C LEU A 109 -0.75 8.07 1.37
N CYS A 110 0.32 8.85 1.38
CA CYS A 110 1.57 8.45 2.02
C CYS A 110 1.83 9.33 3.23
N SER A 111 2.08 8.72 4.37
CA SER A 111 2.32 9.42 5.63
C SER A 111 3.72 9.12 6.15
N SER A 112 4.35 10.13 6.74
CA SER A 112 5.55 9.94 7.55
C SER A 112 5.23 9.13 8.81
N GLY A 113 6.25 8.50 9.40
CA GLY A 113 6.08 7.67 10.59
C GLY A 113 5.58 8.46 11.79
N ASP A 114 6.04 9.72 11.96
CA ASP A 114 5.59 10.59 13.05
C ASP A 114 4.24 11.26 12.78
N GLY A 115 3.68 11.08 11.59
CA GLY A 115 2.38 11.61 11.23
C GLY A 115 2.36 13.10 10.90
N THR A 116 3.52 13.77 10.85
CA THR A 116 3.58 15.22 10.61
C THR A 116 3.44 15.59 9.14
N LYS A 117 3.71 14.66 8.22
CA LYS A 117 3.65 14.92 6.78
C LYS A 117 2.80 13.86 6.08
N VAL A 118 1.92 14.32 5.21
CA VAL A 118 1.11 13.46 4.34
C VAL A 118 1.20 14.01 2.93
N GLU A 119 1.49 13.14 1.97
CA GLU A 119 1.48 13.48 0.56
C GLU A 119 0.54 12.54 -0.19
N ARG A 120 -0.09 13.08 -1.22
CA ARG A 120 -1.04 12.38 -2.06
C ARG A 120 -0.45 12.17 -3.44
N PHE A 121 -0.48 10.93 -3.91
CA PHE A 121 0.00 10.54 -5.23
C PHE A 121 -1.08 9.77 -5.97
N THR A 122 -0.91 9.64 -7.29
CA THR A 122 -1.60 8.62 -8.07
C THR A 122 -0.58 7.59 -8.53
N ILE A 123 -1.05 6.36 -8.77
CA ILE A 123 -0.12 5.31 -9.21
C ILE A 123 0.50 5.65 -10.57
N GLY A 124 -0.23 6.35 -11.44
CA GLY A 124 0.29 6.76 -12.73
C GLY A 124 1.49 7.70 -12.64
N THR A 125 1.59 8.50 -11.57
CA THR A 125 2.77 9.36 -11.34
C THR A 125 3.90 8.61 -10.66
N LEU A 126 3.60 7.58 -9.87
CA LEU A 126 4.62 6.81 -9.16
C LEU A 126 5.28 5.74 -10.02
N ILE A 127 4.59 5.24 -11.04
CA ILE A 127 5.14 4.29 -11.99
C ILE A 127 4.70 4.67 -13.42
N PRO A 128 5.29 5.75 -13.98
CA PRO A 128 4.92 6.20 -15.32
C PRO A 128 5.29 5.14 -16.37
N HIS A 129 4.43 5.00 -17.38
CA HIS A 129 4.61 4.02 -18.46
C HIS A 129 4.78 2.58 -17.96
N GLY A 130 4.10 2.24 -16.85
CA GLY A 130 4.23 0.93 -16.22
C GLY A 130 3.65 -0.19 -17.06
N PHE A 131 4.25 -1.37 -16.94
CA PHE A 131 3.77 -2.58 -17.59
C PHE A 131 2.79 -3.30 -16.67
N GLY A 132 1.59 -3.57 -17.17
CA GLY A 132 0.55 -4.23 -16.37
C GLY A 132 -0.34 -5.10 -17.23
N PRO A 133 -1.47 -5.57 -16.68
CA PRO A 133 -2.40 -6.45 -17.39
C PRO A 133 -2.85 -5.89 -18.74
N ALA A 134 -3.00 -4.57 -18.85
CA ALA A 134 -3.40 -3.94 -20.11
C ALA A 134 -2.41 -4.18 -21.24
N ASN A 135 -1.12 -4.39 -20.94
CA ASN A 135 -0.10 -4.64 -21.94
C ASN A 135 -0.14 -6.08 -22.48
N LEU A 136 -0.73 -6.99 -21.71
CA LEU A 136 -0.84 -8.39 -22.10
C LEU A 136 -2.04 -8.66 -22.99
N GLY A 137 -2.87 -7.65 -23.15
CA GLY A 137 -4.02 -7.67 -24.02
C GLY A 137 -5.15 -8.52 -23.48
N ASP A 138 -6.09 -8.72 -24.29
CA ASP A 138 -7.28 -9.52 -24.09
C ASP A 138 -7.17 -10.86 -24.78
#